data_c5c560132662b4e91393db98637eefcb
#
_entry.id   c5c560132662b4e91393db98637eefcb
#
_cell.length_a   1.000
_cell.length_b   1.000
_cell.length_c   1.000
_cell.angle_alpha   90.00
_cell.angle_beta   90.00
_cell.angle_gamma   90.00
#
_symmetry.space_group_name_H-M   'P 1'
#
loop_
_entity.id
_entity.type
_entity.pdbx_description
1 polymer ?
#
loop_
_entity_poly.entity_id
_entity_poly.type
_entity_poly.pdbx_seq_one_letter_code
_entity_poly.pdbx_strand_id
1 'polypeptide(L)'
;MSDIDGNESIDPAVVGHCAQVEERRLGDCRVAVGVSFIDDFLFFEGLSTRDDVSLSVVLRGANDMMLQEMERSFHDALCVEQRVMESKSLVVGGGAVETALYLHLQEYALSLATNEQLAVEAFGKALLVIPKTLAVNAAKDATELIAQLIAHHANKDGRFTGLDLSKGEVADNFARGVLEPTVNKVKCLKFATEAAITILRIDDMIKINPPVSVGVGCDA
;
A
#
# COMPACT_ATOMS: atom_id res chain seq x y z
N MET A 1 -20.94 23.58 -17.84
CA MET A 1 -21.82 22.47 -17.41
C MET A 1 -22.64 22.06 -18.62
N SER A 2 -22.62 20.80 -18.98
CA SER A 2 -23.56 20.30 -19.97
C SER A 2 -24.91 20.08 -19.31
N ASP A 3 -26.00 20.45 -19.99
CA ASP A 3 -27.32 20.05 -19.59
C ASP A 3 -27.58 18.58 -19.95
N ILE A 4 -28.76 18.03 -19.59
CA ILE A 4 -29.15 16.63 -19.83
C ILE A 4 -29.09 16.26 -21.32
N ASP A 5 -29.15 17.24 -22.22
CA ASP A 5 -29.15 17.07 -23.68
C ASP A 5 -27.73 17.22 -24.30
N GLY A 6 -26.70 17.43 -23.47
CA GLY A 6 -25.31 17.52 -23.92
C GLY A 6 -24.90 18.88 -24.50
N ASN A 7 -25.73 19.93 -24.35
CA ASN A 7 -25.34 21.27 -24.74
C ASN A 7 -24.49 21.95 -23.68
N GLU A 8 -23.30 22.40 -24.06
CA GLU A 8 -22.42 23.19 -23.22
C GLU A 8 -22.91 24.65 -23.15
N SER A 9 -23.83 24.92 -22.24
CA SER A 9 -24.22 26.30 -21.95
C SER A 9 -23.91 26.65 -20.50
N ILE A 10 -23.09 27.67 -20.31
CA ILE A 10 -22.74 28.20 -19.00
C ILE A 10 -23.49 29.52 -18.85
N ASP A 11 -24.31 29.67 -17.80
CA ASP A 11 -24.94 30.94 -17.47
C ASP A 11 -23.85 31.91 -16.96
N PRO A 12 -23.57 33.01 -17.69
CA PRO A 12 -22.55 33.96 -17.29
C PRO A 12 -22.82 34.63 -15.93
N ALA A 13 -24.07 34.62 -15.48
CA ALA A 13 -24.47 35.18 -14.19
C ALA A 13 -24.01 34.27 -13.01
N VAL A 14 -23.78 32.97 -13.27
CA VAL A 14 -23.38 32.00 -12.23
C VAL A 14 -21.87 31.88 -12.13
N VAL A 15 -21.15 32.03 -13.23
CA VAL A 15 -19.71 31.73 -13.30
C VAL A 15 -18.86 33.00 -13.52
N GLY A 16 -19.48 34.16 -13.88
CA GLY A 16 -18.72 35.36 -14.22
C GLY A 16 -17.95 35.19 -15.54
N HIS A 17 -16.86 35.91 -15.70
CA HIS A 17 -16.03 35.83 -16.91
C HIS A 17 -14.98 34.71 -16.75
N CYS A 18 -15.24 33.56 -17.34
CA CYS A 18 -14.28 32.46 -17.45
C CYS A 18 -13.67 32.43 -18.84
N ALA A 19 -12.33 32.30 -18.92
CA ALA A 19 -11.62 32.12 -20.19
C ALA A 19 -11.74 30.70 -20.73
N GLN A 20 -11.80 29.69 -19.86
CA GLN A 20 -11.92 28.27 -20.23
C GLN A 20 -12.49 27.47 -19.07
N VAL A 21 -13.45 26.57 -19.33
CA VAL A 21 -14.01 25.61 -18.37
C VAL A 21 -13.75 24.22 -18.89
N GLU A 22 -13.00 23.42 -18.14
CA GLU A 22 -12.79 22.01 -18.43
C GLU A 22 -13.67 21.17 -17.49
N GLU A 23 -14.67 20.49 -18.06
CA GLU A 23 -15.58 19.65 -17.29
C GLU A 23 -14.91 18.30 -17.01
N ARG A 24 -14.62 18.00 -15.74
CA ARG A 24 -14.37 16.63 -15.28
C ARG A 24 -15.54 16.18 -14.41
N ARG A 25 -16.08 15.02 -14.73
CA ARG A 25 -17.16 14.40 -13.96
C ARG A 25 -16.63 14.03 -12.57
N LEU A 26 -17.10 14.73 -11.55
CA LEU A 26 -16.79 14.49 -10.14
C LEU A 26 -17.94 13.73 -9.44
N GLY A 27 -18.30 12.55 -9.95
CA GLY A 27 -19.39 11.74 -9.40
C GLY A 27 -20.77 12.43 -9.49
N ASP A 28 -21.68 12.15 -8.56
CA ASP A 28 -23.03 12.72 -8.49
C ASP A 28 -23.10 14.09 -7.74
N CYS A 29 -21.98 14.77 -7.57
CA CYS A 29 -21.90 16.01 -6.79
C CYS A 29 -22.53 17.20 -7.50
N ARG A 30 -23.37 17.95 -6.78
CA ARG A 30 -24.02 19.17 -7.22
C ARG A 30 -23.10 20.37 -7.08
N VAL A 31 -23.27 21.34 -7.98
CA VAL A 31 -22.39 22.46 -8.24
C VAL A 31 -22.39 23.58 -7.20
N ALA A 32 -21.26 24.17 -7.05
CA ALA A 32 -20.80 25.14 -6.08
C ALA A 32 -21.21 26.60 -6.30
N VAL A 33 -21.13 27.36 -5.22
CA VAL A 33 -21.40 28.79 -5.15
C VAL A 33 -20.09 29.56 -4.90
N GLY A 34 -19.13 29.46 -5.76
CA GLY A 34 -17.91 30.26 -5.68
C GLY A 34 -16.85 29.68 -6.61
N VAL A 35 -16.20 30.54 -7.33
CA VAL A 35 -15.20 30.17 -8.34
C VAL A 35 -13.97 31.03 -8.14
N SER A 36 -12.82 30.36 -7.94
CA SER A 36 -11.53 31.06 -7.94
C SER A 36 -10.59 30.48 -9.01
N PHE A 37 -9.72 31.32 -9.53
CA PHE A 37 -8.71 30.96 -10.53
C PHE A 37 -7.33 31.01 -9.90
N ILE A 38 -6.58 29.93 -10.05
CA ILE A 38 -5.16 29.88 -9.70
C ILE A 38 -4.43 29.33 -10.92
N ASP A 39 -3.60 30.14 -11.55
CA ASP A 39 -3.01 29.87 -12.87
C ASP A 39 -4.13 29.58 -13.90
N ASP A 40 -4.06 28.46 -14.62
CA ASP A 40 -5.05 28.04 -15.62
C ASP A 40 -6.12 27.08 -15.07
N PHE A 41 -6.23 26.95 -13.73
CA PHE A 41 -7.17 26.04 -13.08
C PHE A 41 -8.41 26.78 -12.56
N LEU A 42 -9.56 26.15 -12.73
CA LEU A 42 -10.84 26.60 -12.21
C LEU A 42 -11.18 25.80 -10.95
N PHE A 43 -11.34 26.49 -9.82
CA PHE A 43 -11.74 25.90 -8.56
C PHE A 43 -13.17 26.23 -8.23
N PHE A 44 -13.95 25.24 -7.81
CA PHE A 44 -15.29 25.40 -7.30
C PHE A 44 -15.25 25.35 -5.77
N GLU A 45 -15.56 26.45 -5.12
CA GLU A 45 -15.55 26.58 -3.66
C GLU A 45 -16.98 26.68 -3.11
N GLY A 46 -17.15 26.36 -1.84
CA GLY A 46 -18.44 26.52 -1.15
C GLY A 46 -19.49 25.47 -1.53
N LEU A 47 -19.05 24.27 -1.91
CA LEU A 47 -19.95 23.13 -2.11
C LEU A 47 -20.70 22.83 -0.81
N SER A 48 -21.98 23.21 -0.78
CA SER A 48 -22.89 22.90 0.33
C SER A 48 -23.64 21.63 0.06
N THR A 49 -23.00 20.50 0.31
CA THR A 49 -23.69 19.22 0.42
C THR A 49 -23.78 18.84 1.89
N ARG A 50 -24.95 18.43 2.33
CA ARG A 50 -25.21 18.14 3.75
C ARG A 50 -24.39 16.99 4.31
N ASP A 51 -23.87 16.10 3.47
CA ASP A 51 -23.24 14.84 3.88
C ASP A 51 -21.92 14.51 3.16
N ASP A 52 -21.54 15.22 2.10
CA ASP A 52 -20.32 14.90 1.33
C ASP A 52 -19.38 16.11 1.26
N VAL A 53 -18.19 15.95 1.82
CA VAL A 53 -17.09 16.92 1.68
C VAL A 53 -16.23 16.49 0.48
N SER A 54 -16.20 17.30 -0.57
CA SER A 54 -15.32 17.10 -1.71
C SER A 54 -14.03 17.89 -1.53
N LEU A 55 -12.89 17.22 -1.70
CA LEU A 55 -11.57 17.84 -1.66
C LEU A 55 -10.84 17.55 -2.96
N SER A 56 -10.23 18.57 -3.56
CA SER A 56 -9.36 18.41 -4.72
C SER A 56 -7.91 18.66 -4.33
N VAL A 57 -7.02 17.78 -4.74
CA VAL A 57 -5.57 17.91 -4.54
C VAL A 57 -4.90 18.11 -5.88
N VAL A 58 -4.20 19.22 -6.05
CA VAL A 58 -3.43 19.53 -7.27
C VAL A 58 -1.98 19.12 -7.04
N LEU A 59 -1.52 18.15 -7.82
CA LEU A 59 -0.13 17.68 -7.82
C LEU A 59 0.65 18.43 -8.92
N ARG A 60 1.78 19.02 -8.54
CA ARG A 60 2.68 19.73 -9.47
C ARG A 60 4.05 19.04 -9.50
N GLY A 61 4.59 18.83 -10.68
CA GLY A 61 5.88 18.18 -10.87
C GLY A 61 6.57 18.62 -12.15
N ALA A 62 7.86 18.35 -12.25
CA ALA A 62 8.70 18.79 -13.36
C ALA A 62 8.48 17.96 -14.63
N ASN A 63 7.98 16.72 -14.50
CA ASN A 63 7.71 15.81 -15.62
C ASN A 63 6.58 14.84 -15.29
N ASP A 64 6.02 14.21 -16.34
CA ASP A 64 4.87 13.29 -16.22
C ASP A 64 5.19 12.04 -15.40
N MET A 65 6.42 11.51 -15.46
CA MET A 65 6.82 10.35 -14.66
C MET A 65 6.74 10.65 -13.16
N MET A 66 7.21 11.83 -12.77
CA MET A 66 7.16 12.27 -11.37
C MET A 66 5.73 12.51 -10.90
N LEU A 67 4.89 13.08 -11.76
CA LEU A 67 3.47 13.29 -11.46
C LEU A 67 2.72 11.97 -11.27
N GLN A 68 2.94 10.98 -12.13
CA GLN A 68 2.34 9.65 -12.01
C GLN A 68 2.79 8.93 -10.72
N GLU A 69 4.05 9.07 -10.34
CA GLU A 69 4.56 8.49 -9.10
C GLU A 69 3.97 9.17 -7.86
N MET A 70 3.84 10.49 -7.90
CA MET A 70 3.17 11.26 -6.83
C MET A 70 1.69 10.88 -6.70
N GLU A 71 0.96 10.76 -7.82
CA GLU A 71 -0.44 10.33 -7.86
C GLU A 71 -0.59 8.93 -7.25
N ARG A 72 0.25 7.98 -7.65
CA ARG A 72 0.23 6.62 -7.14
C ARG A 72 0.51 6.57 -5.64
N SER A 73 1.54 7.27 -5.18
CA SER A 73 1.90 7.32 -3.76
C SER A 73 0.80 7.96 -2.92
N PHE A 74 0.16 8.99 -3.43
CA PHE A 74 -0.95 9.65 -2.75
C PHE A 74 -2.19 8.73 -2.68
N HIS A 75 -2.50 8.05 -3.78
CA HIS A 75 -3.59 7.08 -3.83
C HIS A 75 -3.37 5.92 -2.83
N ASP A 76 -2.16 5.38 -2.77
CA ASP A 76 -1.80 4.31 -1.83
C ASP A 76 -1.96 4.77 -0.37
N ALA A 77 -1.55 6.00 -0.05
CA ALA A 77 -1.74 6.57 1.28
C ALA A 77 -3.23 6.67 1.66
N LEU A 78 -4.08 7.16 0.75
CA LEU A 78 -5.52 7.22 0.98
C LEU A 78 -6.15 5.84 1.17
N CYS A 79 -5.71 4.84 0.40
CA CYS A 79 -6.17 3.46 0.58
C CYS A 79 -5.79 2.88 1.94
N VAL A 80 -4.60 3.20 2.47
CA VAL A 80 -4.18 2.78 3.80
C VAL A 80 -5.06 3.42 4.86
N GLU A 81 -5.31 4.73 4.79
CA GLU A 81 -6.19 5.43 5.72
C GLU A 81 -7.62 4.87 5.71
N GLN A 82 -8.17 4.61 4.52
CA GLN A 82 -9.48 3.97 4.39
C GLN A 82 -9.51 2.63 5.13
N ARG A 83 -8.49 1.78 4.96
CA ARG A 83 -8.41 0.48 5.65
C ARG A 83 -8.29 0.61 7.16
N VAL A 84 -7.59 1.63 7.63
CA VAL A 84 -7.52 1.93 9.07
C VAL A 84 -8.88 2.34 9.61
N MET A 85 -9.59 3.21 8.92
CA MET A 85 -10.94 3.67 9.30
C MET A 85 -11.95 2.52 9.37
N GLU A 86 -11.89 1.59 8.41
CA GLU A 86 -12.74 0.38 8.37
C GLU A 86 -12.41 -0.60 9.50
N SER A 87 -11.12 -0.90 9.72
CA SER A 87 -10.67 -1.94 10.65
C SER A 87 -10.53 -1.46 12.09
N LYS A 88 -10.34 -0.16 12.29
CA LYS A 88 -10.10 0.50 13.59
C LYS A 88 -8.97 -0.14 14.40
N SER A 89 -8.00 -0.74 13.72
CA SER A 89 -6.88 -1.42 14.36
C SER A 89 -5.58 -1.21 13.59
N LEU A 90 -4.52 -0.91 14.32
CA LEU A 90 -3.18 -0.65 13.81
C LEU A 90 -2.17 -1.57 14.47
N VAL A 91 -1.11 -1.86 13.75
CA VAL A 91 0.09 -2.54 14.25
C VAL A 91 1.33 -1.73 13.89
N VAL A 92 2.41 -1.96 14.61
CA VAL A 92 3.69 -1.29 14.36
C VAL A 92 4.36 -1.94 13.14
N GLY A 93 4.84 -1.10 12.23
CA GLY A 93 5.56 -1.52 11.03
C GLY A 93 7.07 -1.71 11.26
N GLY A 94 7.81 -1.81 10.14
CA GLY A 94 9.25 -1.97 10.18
C GLY A 94 9.73 -3.35 10.66
N GLY A 95 8.92 -4.40 10.46
CA GLY A 95 9.27 -5.78 10.84
C GLY A 95 9.01 -6.12 12.31
N ALA A 96 8.37 -5.24 13.08
CA ALA A 96 8.06 -5.47 14.49
C ALA A 96 7.12 -6.68 14.70
N VAL A 97 6.02 -6.72 13.93
CA VAL A 97 5.03 -7.80 14.02
C VAL A 97 5.63 -9.14 13.62
N GLU A 98 6.38 -9.18 12.54
CA GLU A 98 7.02 -10.37 12.01
C GLU A 98 8.01 -10.97 13.02
N THR A 99 8.78 -10.11 13.70
CA THR A 99 9.73 -10.55 14.72
C THR A 99 9.01 -11.04 15.99
N ALA A 100 7.96 -10.36 16.42
CA ALA A 100 7.14 -10.81 17.55
C ALA A 100 6.48 -12.15 17.27
N LEU A 101 5.94 -12.34 16.07
CA LEU A 101 5.36 -13.62 15.62
C LEU A 101 6.41 -14.72 15.55
N TYR A 102 7.61 -14.44 15.06
CA TYR A 102 8.71 -15.38 15.03
C TYR A 102 9.03 -15.93 16.41
N LEU A 103 9.21 -15.05 17.41
CA LEU A 103 9.48 -15.47 18.78
C LEU A 103 8.35 -16.30 19.36
N HIS A 104 7.11 -15.87 19.17
CA HIS A 104 5.94 -16.64 19.64
C HIS A 104 5.84 -18.01 18.97
N LEU A 105 6.10 -18.11 17.67
CA LEU A 105 6.09 -19.38 16.95
C LEU A 105 7.23 -20.30 17.37
N GLN A 106 8.40 -19.76 17.75
CA GLN A 106 9.47 -20.57 18.33
C GLN A 106 9.04 -21.21 19.66
N GLU A 107 8.44 -20.43 20.57
CA GLU A 107 7.94 -20.96 21.83
C GLU A 107 6.82 -21.98 21.59
N TYR A 108 5.91 -21.70 20.68
CA TYR A 108 4.83 -22.62 20.32
C TYR A 108 5.36 -23.92 19.70
N ALA A 109 6.35 -23.84 18.82
CA ALA A 109 6.99 -25.00 18.20
C ALA A 109 7.58 -25.97 19.26
N LEU A 110 8.17 -25.43 20.32
CA LEU A 110 8.70 -26.27 21.43
C LEU A 110 7.60 -27.03 22.18
N SER A 111 6.36 -26.56 22.14
CA SER A 111 5.23 -27.27 22.74
C SER A 111 4.69 -28.42 21.89
N LEU A 112 5.07 -28.51 20.62
CA LEU A 112 4.67 -29.56 19.69
C LEU A 112 5.69 -30.70 19.72
N ALA A 113 5.22 -31.92 19.88
CA ALA A 113 6.09 -33.12 19.99
C ALA A 113 6.23 -33.89 18.66
N THR A 114 5.88 -33.30 17.53
CA THR A 114 5.76 -33.98 16.24
C THR A 114 6.55 -33.29 15.13
N ASN A 115 6.53 -33.87 13.92
CA ASN A 115 7.11 -33.26 12.72
C ASN A 115 6.50 -31.88 12.40
N GLU A 116 5.33 -31.55 12.96
CA GLU A 116 4.70 -30.26 12.86
C GLU A 116 5.56 -29.14 13.45
N GLN A 117 6.34 -29.43 14.47
CA GLN A 117 7.31 -28.51 15.05
C GLN A 117 8.25 -27.93 14.00
N LEU A 118 8.77 -28.75 13.10
CA LEU A 118 9.70 -28.33 12.05
C LEU A 118 9.04 -27.37 11.07
N ALA A 119 7.76 -27.63 10.72
CA ALA A 119 7.00 -26.78 9.82
C ALA A 119 6.73 -25.40 10.46
N VAL A 120 6.34 -25.37 11.73
CA VAL A 120 6.08 -24.12 12.47
C VAL A 120 7.36 -23.30 12.62
N GLU A 121 8.48 -23.96 12.94
CA GLU A 121 9.78 -23.29 13.04
C GLU A 121 10.23 -22.69 11.69
N ALA A 122 10.07 -23.47 10.59
CA ALA A 122 10.39 -22.99 9.24
C ALA A 122 9.52 -21.79 8.83
N PHE A 123 8.22 -21.83 9.17
CA PHE A 123 7.32 -20.69 8.92
C PHE A 123 7.74 -19.46 9.71
N GLY A 124 8.08 -19.62 10.98
CA GLY A 124 8.61 -18.53 11.82
C GLY A 124 9.87 -17.89 11.21
N LYS A 125 10.83 -18.74 10.77
CA LYS A 125 12.05 -18.26 10.08
C LYS A 125 11.73 -17.51 8.78
N ALA A 126 10.71 -17.94 8.04
CA ALA A 126 10.29 -17.27 6.81
C ALA A 126 9.77 -15.85 7.07
N LEU A 127 9.13 -15.58 8.22
CA LEU A 127 8.67 -14.24 8.58
C LEU A 127 9.84 -13.25 8.74
N LEU A 128 10.99 -13.70 9.21
CA LEU A 128 12.18 -12.84 9.35
C LEU A 128 12.78 -12.42 8.00
N VAL A 129 12.37 -13.04 6.89
CA VAL A 129 12.81 -12.61 5.56
C VAL A 129 12.30 -11.20 5.24
N ILE A 130 11.14 -10.79 5.77
CA ILE A 130 10.57 -9.47 5.55
C ILE A 130 11.48 -8.36 6.10
N PRO A 131 11.79 -8.30 7.40
CA PRO A 131 12.70 -7.29 7.94
C PRO A 131 14.12 -7.42 7.36
N LYS A 132 14.56 -8.65 7.02
CA LYS A 132 15.85 -8.86 6.35
C LYS A 132 15.91 -8.17 4.99
N THR A 133 14.88 -8.36 4.17
CA THR A 133 14.81 -7.74 2.84
C THR A 133 14.72 -6.22 2.94
N LEU A 134 13.98 -5.69 3.92
CA LEU A 134 13.93 -4.26 4.18
C LEU A 134 15.31 -3.68 4.49
N ALA A 135 16.09 -4.34 5.33
CA ALA A 135 17.45 -3.90 5.67
C ALA A 135 18.40 -3.98 4.46
N VAL A 136 18.33 -5.05 3.68
CA VAL A 136 19.13 -5.22 2.44
C VAL A 136 18.78 -4.12 1.42
N ASN A 137 17.50 -3.84 1.19
CA ASN A 137 17.06 -2.81 0.25
C ASN A 137 17.50 -1.41 0.67
N ALA A 138 17.65 -1.19 1.98
CA ALA A 138 18.20 0.05 2.53
C ALA A 138 19.74 0.09 2.55
N ALA A 139 20.41 -0.92 1.98
CA ALA A 139 21.87 -1.07 1.97
C ALA A 139 22.49 -1.06 3.40
N LYS A 140 21.80 -1.68 4.37
CA LYS A 140 22.26 -1.81 5.76
C LYS A 140 22.67 -3.25 6.06
N ASP A 141 23.42 -3.45 7.15
CA ASP A 141 23.75 -4.80 7.62
C ASP A 141 22.49 -5.49 8.18
N ALA A 142 21.90 -6.34 7.33
CA ALA A 142 20.67 -7.04 7.68
C ALA A 142 20.89 -8.06 8.81
N THR A 143 22.07 -8.65 8.94
CA THR A 143 22.34 -9.68 9.93
C THR A 143 22.40 -9.09 11.33
N GLU A 144 23.12 -8.00 11.47
CA GLU A 144 23.23 -7.29 12.74
C GLU A 144 21.89 -6.71 13.18
N LEU A 145 21.20 -6.02 12.27
CA LEU A 145 19.90 -5.39 12.57
C LEU A 145 18.85 -6.39 13.01
N ILE A 146 18.78 -7.57 12.37
CA ILE A 146 17.83 -8.60 12.76
C ILE A 146 18.20 -9.19 14.12
N ALA A 147 19.47 -9.43 14.39
CA ALA A 147 19.91 -9.94 15.69
C ALA A 147 19.55 -8.95 16.82
N GLN A 148 19.79 -7.65 16.61
CA GLN A 148 19.39 -6.61 17.54
C GLN A 148 17.87 -6.55 17.71
N LEU A 149 17.11 -6.63 16.62
CA LEU A 149 15.65 -6.59 16.66
C LEU A 149 15.08 -7.77 17.45
N ILE A 150 15.58 -8.97 17.24
CA ILE A 150 15.20 -10.17 18.01
C ILE A 150 15.53 -9.99 19.49
N ALA A 151 16.72 -9.49 19.81
CA ALA A 151 17.15 -9.24 21.19
C ALA A 151 16.25 -8.21 21.89
N HIS A 152 15.85 -7.15 21.20
CA HIS A 152 14.92 -6.16 21.75
C HIS A 152 13.52 -6.74 21.98
N HIS A 153 13.00 -7.54 21.07
CA HIS A 153 11.69 -8.19 21.22
C HIS A 153 11.66 -9.29 22.26
N ALA A 154 12.79 -9.92 22.57
CA ALA A 154 12.91 -10.87 23.69
C ALA A 154 12.70 -10.20 25.05
N ASN A 155 12.96 -8.89 25.15
CA ASN A 155 12.63 -8.09 26.30
C ASN A 155 11.18 -7.58 26.23
N LYS A 156 10.44 -7.67 27.33
CA LYS A 156 8.99 -7.31 27.36
C LYS A 156 8.69 -5.85 26.95
N ASP A 157 9.65 -4.97 27.10
CA ASP A 157 9.53 -3.54 26.75
C ASP A 157 9.73 -3.25 25.28
N GLY A 158 10.23 -4.20 24.49
CA GLY A 158 10.57 -4.01 23.07
C GLY A 158 9.45 -4.28 22.06
N ARG A 159 8.17 -4.44 22.48
CA ARG A 159 7.08 -4.83 21.58
C ARG A 159 6.78 -3.85 20.43
N PHE A 160 7.13 -2.59 20.56
CA PHE A 160 6.93 -1.55 19.54
C PHE A 160 8.20 -1.24 18.74
N THR A 161 9.23 -2.02 18.97
CA THR A 161 10.54 -1.83 18.33
C THR A 161 10.51 -2.38 16.91
N GLY A 162 10.98 -1.61 15.95
CA GLY A 162 11.11 -1.99 14.55
C GLY A 162 12.39 -1.43 13.94
N LEU A 163 12.59 -1.67 12.64
CA LEU A 163 13.74 -1.16 11.92
C LEU A 163 13.56 0.32 11.55
N ASP A 164 14.56 1.14 11.87
CA ASP A 164 14.77 2.46 11.29
C ASP A 164 15.73 2.37 10.11
N LEU A 165 15.19 2.30 8.91
CA LEU A 165 15.99 2.15 7.69
C LEU A 165 16.80 3.41 7.35
N SER A 166 16.36 4.58 7.81
CA SER A 166 17.07 5.84 7.54
C SER A 166 18.41 5.88 8.27
N LYS A 167 18.41 5.54 9.55
CA LYS A 167 19.60 5.52 10.37
C LYS A 167 20.34 4.18 10.32
N GLY A 168 19.63 3.08 10.07
CA GLY A 168 20.16 1.73 10.15
C GLY A 168 20.29 1.24 11.61
N GLU A 169 19.29 1.56 12.41
CA GLU A 169 19.21 1.22 13.82
C GLU A 169 17.87 0.58 14.14
N VAL A 170 17.76 -0.01 15.31
CA VAL A 170 16.51 -0.50 15.87
C VAL A 170 15.91 0.58 16.77
N ALA A 171 14.67 0.98 16.53
CA ALA A 171 14.02 2.09 17.22
C ALA A 171 12.54 1.80 17.52
N ASP A 172 11.95 2.61 18.41
CA ASP A 172 10.51 2.57 18.66
C ASP A 172 9.76 3.19 17.46
N ASN A 173 9.17 2.33 16.66
CA ASN A 173 8.44 2.71 15.46
C ASN A 173 7.03 3.24 15.77
N PHE A 174 6.48 2.96 16.95
CA PHE A 174 5.22 3.55 17.38
C PHE A 174 5.38 5.07 17.61
N ALA A 175 6.42 5.46 18.33
CA ALA A 175 6.73 6.87 18.57
C ALA A 175 7.08 7.64 17.29
N ARG A 176 7.56 6.93 16.27
CA ARG A 176 7.92 7.49 14.95
C ARG A 176 6.75 7.55 13.96
N GLY A 177 5.59 6.99 14.32
CA GLY A 177 4.43 6.95 13.45
C GLY A 177 4.52 5.92 12.30
N VAL A 178 5.42 4.93 12.38
CA VAL A 178 5.50 3.83 11.41
C VAL A 178 4.47 2.78 11.77
N LEU A 179 3.26 2.95 11.22
CA LEU A 179 2.09 2.15 11.55
C LEU A 179 1.51 1.51 10.29
N GLU A 180 0.92 0.35 10.45
CA GLU A 180 0.27 -0.40 9.37
C GLU A 180 -1.11 -0.90 9.79
N PRO A 181 -2.08 -1.01 8.85
CA PRO A 181 -3.38 -1.60 9.17
C PRO A 181 -3.24 -3.09 9.52
N THR A 182 -3.83 -3.51 10.63
CA THR A 182 -3.78 -4.92 11.07
C THR A 182 -4.33 -5.89 10.02
N VAL A 183 -5.38 -5.47 9.31
CA VAL A 183 -6.03 -6.27 8.25
C VAL A 183 -5.06 -6.65 7.15
N ASN A 184 -4.15 -5.74 6.77
CA ASN A 184 -3.16 -6.00 5.72
C ASN A 184 -2.18 -7.12 6.14
N LYS A 185 -1.71 -7.10 7.40
CA LYS A 185 -0.84 -8.17 7.92
C LYS A 185 -1.56 -9.53 7.95
N VAL A 186 -2.79 -9.57 8.43
CA VAL A 186 -3.58 -10.81 8.47
C VAL A 186 -3.81 -11.38 7.07
N LYS A 187 -4.19 -10.53 6.10
CA LYS A 187 -4.39 -10.95 4.71
C LYS A 187 -3.08 -11.39 4.06
N CYS A 188 -1.98 -10.67 4.28
CA CYS A 188 -0.67 -11.03 3.76
C CYS A 188 -0.25 -12.43 4.22
N LEU A 189 -0.37 -12.73 5.52
CA LEU A 189 -0.04 -14.04 6.07
C LEU A 189 -0.92 -15.15 5.49
N LYS A 190 -2.24 -14.92 5.36
CA LYS A 190 -3.16 -15.89 4.76
C LYS A 190 -2.79 -16.20 3.31
N PHE A 191 -2.64 -15.17 2.47
CA PHE A 191 -2.32 -15.36 1.06
C PHE A 191 -0.94 -16.00 0.85
N ALA A 192 0.05 -15.62 1.65
CA ALA A 192 1.36 -16.25 1.61
C ALA A 192 1.30 -17.75 1.97
N THR A 193 0.51 -18.10 2.97
CA THR A 193 0.30 -19.49 3.38
C THR A 193 -0.42 -20.29 2.30
N GLU A 194 -1.48 -19.74 1.70
CA GLU A 194 -2.23 -20.38 0.60
C GLU A 194 -1.33 -20.59 -0.63
N ALA A 195 -0.51 -19.60 -0.99
CA ALA A 195 0.44 -19.72 -2.07
C ALA A 195 1.50 -20.81 -1.79
N ALA A 196 2.06 -20.86 -0.58
CA ALA A 196 3.02 -21.87 -0.18
C ALA A 196 2.42 -23.28 -0.21
N ILE A 197 1.19 -23.46 0.29
CA ILE A 197 0.47 -24.73 0.23
C ILE A 197 0.25 -25.16 -1.24
N THR A 198 -0.14 -24.24 -2.10
CA THR A 198 -0.36 -24.51 -3.52
C THR A 198 0.93 -24.98 -4.18
N ILE A 199 2.06 -24.32 -3.92
CA ILE A 199 3.36 -24.69 -4.47
C ILE A 199 3.80 -26.07 -3.95
N LEU A 200 3.62 -26.34 -2.64
CA LEU A 200 3.98 -27.61 -2.04
C LEU A 200 3.15 -28.82 -2.53
N ARG A 201 1.98 -28.55 -3.11
CA ARG A 201 1.11 -29.60 -3.71
C ARG A 201 1.44 -29.92 -5.16
N ILE A 202 2.40 -29.22 -5.77
CA ILE A 202 2.81 -29.46 -7.16
C ILE A 202 3.75 -30.68 -7.17
N ASP A 203 3.30 -31.77 -7.77
CA ASP A 203 4.08 -33.02 -7.91
C ASP A 203 4.92 -33.02 -9.19
N ASP A 204 4.42 -32.41 -10.27
CA ASP A 204 5.11 -32.40 -11.58
C ASP A 204 4.80 -31.13 -12.38
N MET A 205 5.68 -30.77 -13.31
CA MET A 205 5.55 -29.62 -14.18
C MET A 205 5.83 -30.00 -15.64
N ILE A 206 4.83 -29.89 -16.48
CA ILE A 206 4.96 -30.12 -17.92
C ILE A 206 5.21 -28.81 -18.65
N LYS A 207 6.41 -28.67 -19.23
CA LYS A 207 6.75 -27.53 -20.06
C LYS A 207 6.37 -27.80 -21.52
N ILE A 208 5.36 -27.13 -22.03
CA ILE A 208 4.97 -27.19 -23.43
C ILE A 208 5.69 -26.07 -24.18
N ASN A 209 6.45 -26.42 -25.22
CA ASN A 209 7.02 -25.41 -26.11
C ASN A 209 5.88 -24.86 -26.99
N PRO A 210 5.72 -23.53 -27.11
CA PRO A 210 4.71 -22.97 -27.99
C PRO A 210 4.97 -23.49 -29.43
N PRO A 211 3.91 -23.81 -30.18
CA PRO A 211 4.08 -24.22 -31.57
C PRO A 211 4.78 -23.09 -32.32
N VAL A 212 5.84 -23.44 -33.04
CA VAL A 212 6.50 -22.48 -33.91
C VAL A 212 5.46 -22.04 -34.94
N SER A 213 5.06 -20.78 -34.89
CA SER A 213 4.19 -20.21 -35.93
C SER A 213 5.02 -20.22 -37.23
N VAL A 214 4.77 -21.21 -38.04
CA VAL A 214 5.25 -21.21 -39.43
C VAL A 214 4.52 -20.05 -40.10
N GLY A 215 5.20 -18.93 -40.28
CA GLY A 215 4.67 -17.81 -41.04
C GLY A 215 4.35 -18.32 -42.44
N VAL A 216 3.06 -18.43 -42.74
CA VAL A 216 2.61 -18.58 -44.12
C VAL A 216 2.95 -17.26 -44.78
N GLY A 217 4.05 -17.23 -45.51
CA GLY A 217 4.35 -16.14 -46.38
C GLY A 217 3.23 -16.05 -47.43
N CYS A 218 2.47 -14.98 -47.37
CA CYS A 218 1.67 -14.58 -48.55
C CYS A 218 2.59 -13.89 -49.50
N ASP A 219 3.22 -14.68 -50.38
CA ASP A 219 3.73 -14.18 -51.65
C ASP A 219 2.53 -13.98 -52.56
N ALA A 220 2.18 -12.71 -52.86
CA ALA A 220 1.47 -12.24 -54.01
C ALA A 220 1.63 -10.73 -54.16
#